data_12913c973532908d992e7f3b236f849d
#
_entry.id   12913c973532908d992e7f3b236f849d
#
_cell.length_a   1.000
_cell.length_b   1.000
_cell.length_c   1.000
_cell.angle_alpha   90.00
_cell.angle_beta   90.00
_cell.angle_gamma   90.00
#
_symmetry.space_group_name_H-M   'P 1'
#
loop_
_entity.id
_entity.type
_entity.pdbx_description
1 polymer ?
#
loop_
_entity_poly.entity_id
_entity_poly.type
_entity_poly.pdbx_seq_one_letter_code
_entity_poly.pdbx_strand_id
1 'polypeptide(L)'
;MLEFEEYKVKLNNIKPTLDVLQDALKLESAQKEIEELEAASERDGFWNDVENSQKVQKRLKALKSKCENYAKLCQAWDDMYTICEMALEENDDSMLEELEREYAKFSEAVEATRLSTLLTGEYDANNAILTFHAGAGGTEAQDWASMLYRMYNMWADRHGYKVKVMDYLDGDEAGLKSATIMIEGENAYGFLKSEHGIHRLVRVSPFDAAGRRHTSFAAVEVMPEIADNNEIELRDEDIKMDVYRSSGAGGQKVNKTSSAVRLTHIPTGIVVASQVERSHFQNLENCKNMLRARLAEIKEREHLEKISDIKGVQMKIEWGSQIRSYVFMPYQLVKDHRTDYENGNIDNVMNGDLDGFINAYLSMRAAG
;
A
#
# COMPACT_ATOMS: atom_id res chain seq x y z
N MET A 1 26.96 -30.26 18.16
CA MET A 1 26.10 -30.72 19.32
C MET A 1 25.66 -29.53 20.18
N LEU A 2 26.58 -28.73 20.75
CA LEU A 2 26.20 -27.54 21.55
C LEU A 2 25.36 -26.55 20.72
N GLU A 3 25.64 -26.42 19.45
CA GLU A 3 24.93 -25.53 18.51
C GLU A 3 23.49 -25.98 18.27
N PHE A 4 23.20 -27.30 18.16
CA PHE A 4 21.82 -27.82 18.07
C PHE A 4 21.02 -27.56 19.36
N GLU A 5 21.65 -27.67 20.53
CA GLU A 5 21.00 -27.26 21.78
C GLU A 5 20.67 -25.76 21.80
N GLU A 6 21.59 -24.91 21.32
CA GLU A 6 21.35 -23.47 21.20
C GLU A 6 20.20 -23.16 20.23
N TYR A 7 20.11 -23.82 19.06
CA TYR A 7 18.99 -23.67 18.13
C TYR A 7 17.68 -24.18 18.71
N LYS A 8 17.69 -25.29 19.44
CA LYS A 8 16.51 -25.79 20.15
C LYS A 8 15.99 -24.78 21.17
N VAL A 9 16.88 -24.11 21.91
CA VAL A 9 16.51 -23.03 22.84
C VAL A 9 15.95 -21.82 22.07
N LYS A 10 16.59 -21.40 20.98
CA LYS A 10 16.10 -20.31 20.12
C LYS A 10 14.71 -20.59 19.57
N LEU A 11 14.45 -21.81 19.06
CA LEU A 11 13.15 -22.24 18.56
C LEU A 11 12.09 -22.23 19.66
N ASN A 12 12.40 -22.74 20.86
CA ASN A 12 11.49 -22.70 22.00
C ASN A 12 11.14 -21.26 22.44
N ASN A 13 12.08 -20.32 22.32
CA ASN A 13 11.84 -18.92 22.63
C ASN A 13 10.93 -18.23 21.60
N ILE A 14 10.88 -18.73 20.35
CA ILE A 14 10.01 -18.18 19.30
C ILE A 14 8.59 -18.76 19.39
N LYS A 15 8.41 -19.95 19.93
CA LYS A 15 7.10 -20.61 19.99
C LYS A 15 5.98 -19.77 20.61
N PRO A 16 6.16 -19.10 21.76
CA PRO A 16 5.15 -18.19 22.30
C PRO A 16 4.78 -17.03 21.33
N THR A 17 5.73 -16.60 20.49
CA THR A 17 5.46 -15.58 19.47
C THR A 17 4.54 -16.12 18.38
N LEU A 18 4.68 -17.38 17.96
CA LEU A 18 3.76 -18.02 17.02
C LEU A 18 2.35 -18.12 17.60
N ASP A 19 2.21 -18.46 18.89
CA ASP A 19 0.90 -18.52 19.56
C ASP A 19 0.23 -17.14 19.59
N VAL A 20 0.98 -16.08 19.93
CA VAL A 20 0.49 -14.69 19.88
C VAL A 20 0.11 -14.27 18.45
N LEU A 21 0.87 -14.71 17.44
CA LEU A 21 0.55 -14.44 16.04
C LEU A 21 -0.75 -15.12 15.60
N GLN A 22 -1.04 -16.31 16.07
CA GLN A 22 -2.29 -17.01 15.78
C GLN A 22 -3.50 -16.16 16.20
N ASP A 23 -3.45 -15.62 17.41
CA ASP A 23 -4.51 -14.79 17.97
C ASP A 23 -4.61 -13.42 17.23
N ALA A 24 -3.46 -12.76 17.00
CA ALA A 24 -3.39 -11.48 16.32
C ALA A 24 -3.89 -11.57 14.87
N LEU A 25 -3.59 -12.66 14.19
CA LEU A 25 -4.08 -12.96 12.84
C LEU A 25 -5.56 -13.36 12.82
N LYS A 26 -6.19 -13.64 13.96
CA LYS A 26 -7.59 -14.08 14.07
C LYS A 26 -7.91 -15.27 13.16
N LEU A 27 -7.04 -16.28 13.16
CA LEU A 27 -7.11 -17.40 12.21
C LEU A 27 -8.40 -18.21 12.33
N GLU A 28 -8.94 -18.37 13.54
CA GLU A 28 -10.22 -19.05 13.73
C GLU A 28 -11.39 -18.35 13.05
N SER A 29 -11.41 -17.00 13.12
CA SER A 29 -12.45 -16.22 12.42
C SER A 29 -12.23 -16.19 10.92
N ALA A 30 -10.95 -16.17 10.47
CA ALA A 30 -10.61 -16.26 9.07
C ALA A 30 -11.05 -17.59 8.45
N GLN A 31 -10.87 -18.70 9.17
CA GLN A 31 -11.31 -20.03 8.71
C GLN A 31 -12.84 -20.09 8.55
N LYS A 32 -13.60 -19.56 9.51
CA LYS A 32 -15.06 -19.48 9.41
C LYS A 32 -15.52 -18.61 8.23
N GLU A 33 -14.86 -17.45 8.03
CA GLU A 33 -15.15 -16.57 6.91
C GLU A 33 -14.83 -17.25 5.55
N ILE A 34 -13.75 -18.06 5.48
CA ILE A 34 -13.45 -18.87 4.29
C ILE A 34 -14.59 -19.84 3.98
N GLU A 35 -15.06 -20.59 4.96
CA GLU A 35 -16.15 -21.55 4.79
C GLU A 35 -17.45 -20.87 4.33
N GLU A 36 -17.77 -19.70 4.91
CA GLU A 36 -18.94 -18.90 4.51
C GLU A 36 -18.84 -18.37 3.08
N LEU A 37 -17.66 -17.86 2.67
CA LEU A 37 -17.43 -17.34 1.33
C LEU A 37 -17.37 -18.46 0.28
N GLU A 38 -16.82 -19.62 0.62
CA GLU A 38 -16.85 -20.81 -0.25
C GLU A 38 -18.30 -21.27 -0.47
N ALA A 39 -19.08 -21.42 0.59
CA ALA A 39 -20.50 -21.77 0.51
C ALA A 39 -21.32 -20.71 -0.28
N ALA A 40 -20.95 -19.42 -0.17
CA ALA A 40 -21.57 -18.38 -0.95
C ALA A 40 -21.23 -18.47 -2.44
N SER A 41 -19.99 -18.86 -2.78
CA SER A 41 -19.53 -19.00 -4.16
C SER A 41 -20.14 -20.19 -4.91
N GLU A 42 -20.65 -21.20 -4.17
CA GLU A 42 -21.31 -22.37 -4.72
C GLU A 42 -22.82 -22.14 -5.02
N ARG A 43 -23.39 -21.01 -4.60
CA ARG A 43 -24.82 -20.72 -4.81
C ARG A 43 -25.11 -20.43 -6.29
N ASP A 44 -26.26 -20.90 -6.76
CA ASP A 44 -26.75 -20.60 -8.11
C ASP A 44 -26.88 -19.07 -8.30
N GLY A 45 -26.31 -18.58 -9.40
CA GLY A 45 -26.36 -17.15 -9.76
C GLY A 45 -25.23 -16.30 -9.19
N PHE A 46 -24.34 -16.82 -8.33
CA PHE A 46 -23.19 -16.08 -7.78
C PHE A 46 -22.32 -15.45 -8.86
N TRP A 47 -22.09 -16.17 -9.96
CA TRP A 47 -21.22 -15.73 -11.06
C TRP A 47 -21.89 -14.72 -12.01
N ASN A 48 -23.18 -14.45 -11.85
CA ASN A 48 -23.89 -13.47 -12.67
C ASN A 48 -23.54 -12.03 -12.27
N ASP A 49 -23.13 -11.82 -11.00
CA ASP A 49 -22.63 -10.56 -10.49
C ASP A 49 -21.10 -10.58 -10.51
N VAL A 50 -20.52 -10.08 -11.60
CA VAL A 50 -19.06 -10.11 -11.84
C VAL A 50 -18.30 -9.31 -10.78
N GLU A 51 -18.81 -8.15 -10.36
CA GLU A 51 -18.16 -7.28 -9.39
C GLU A 51 -18.10 -7.93 -7.99
N ASN A 52 -19.24 -8.45 -7.53
CA ASN A 52 -19.32 -9.13 -6.24
C ASN A 52 -18.49 -10.42 -6.24
N SER A 53 -18.53 -11.20 -7.32
CA SER A 53 -17.75 -12.43 -7.43
C SER A 53 -16.24 -12.17 -7.40
N GLN A 54 -15.76 -11.10 -8.04
CA GLN A 54 -14.34 -10.68 -7.97
C GLN A 54 -13.94 -10.24 -6.56
N LYS A 55 -14.77 -9.48 -5.87
CA LYS A 55 -14.53 -9.04 -4.47
C LYS A 55 -14.43 -10.26 -3.54
N VAL A 56 -15.37 -11.18 -3.63
CA VAL A 56 -15.39 -12.41 -2.84
C VAL A 56 -14.16 -13.26 -3.13
N GLN A 57 -13.81 -13.47 -4.40
CA GLN A 57 -12.62 -14.24 -4.78
C GLN A 57 -11.32 -13.61 -4.27
N LYS A 58 -11.19 -12.28 -4.38
CA LYS A 58 -10.02 -11.55 -3.84
C LYS A 58 -9.92 -11.72 -2.33
N ARG A 59 -11.05 -11.60 -1.62
CA ARG A 59 -11.11 -11.77 -0.15
C ARG A 59 -10.76 -13.20 0.26
N LEU A 60 -11.34 -14.17 -0.41
CA LEU A 60 -11.11 -15.60 -0.16
C LEU A 60 -9.64 -15.98 -0.38
N LYS A 61 -9.02 -15.48 -1.47
CA LYS A 61 -7.59 -15.67 -1.74
C LYS A 61 -6.71 -15.08 -0.62
N ALA A 62 -7.01 -13.87 -0.16
CA ALA A 62 -6.27 -13.21 0.90
C ALA A 62 -6.36 -13.99 2.23
N LEU A 63 -7.56 -14.45 2.60
CA LEU A 63 -7.76 -15.23 3.83
C LEU A 63 -7.05 -16.58 3.76
N LYS A 64 -7.14 -17.29 2.63
CA LYS A 64 -6.43 -18.58 2.42
C LYS A 64 -4.92 -18.38 2.49
N SER A 65 -4.38 -17.38 1.78
CA SER A 65 -2.95 -17.07 1.83
C SER A 65 -2.47 -16.79 3.25
N LYS A 66 -3.26 -16.06 4.03
CA LYS A 66 -2.97 -15.77 5.43
C LYS A 66 -2.88 -17.03 6.28
N CYS A 67 -3.87 -17.95 6.18
CA CYS A 67 -3.87 -19.21 6.89
C CYS A 67 -2.72 -20.13 6.45
N GLU A 68 -2.46 -20.22 5.14
CA GLU A 68 -1.38 -21.01 4.56
C GLU A 68 0.01 -20.51 4.99
N ASN A 69 0.22 -19.21 5.02
CA ASN A 69 1.50 -18.63 5.44
C ASN A 69 1.79 -18.94 6.91
N TYR A 70 0.79 -18.83 7.79
CA TYR A 70 0.95 -19.20 9.18
C TYR A 70 1.21 -20.72 9.34
N ALA A 71 0.48 -21.56 8.62
CA ALA A 71 0.71 -23.01 8.65
C ALA A 71 2.13 -23.39 8.21
N LYS A 72 2.68 -22.69 7.18
CA LYS A 72 4.08 -22.88 6.77
C LYS A 72 5.09 -22.49 7.85
N LEU A 73 4.81 -21.43 8.63
CA LEU A 73 5.67 -21.06 9.76
C LEU A 73 5.66 -22.14 10.84
N CYS A 74 4.49 -22.67 11.20
CA CYS A 74 4.38 -23.76 12.17
C CYS A 74 5.11 -25.01 11.66
N GLN A 75 4.92 -25.39 10.40
CA GLN A 75 5.60 -26.52 9.80
C GLN A 75 7.13 -26.35 9.80
N ALA A 76 7.63 -25.18 9.42
CA ALA A 76 9.07 -24.89 9.43
C ALA A 76 9.65 -24.96 10.85
N TRP A 77 8.89 -24.52 11.86
CA TRP A 77 9.29 -24.66 13.26
C TRP A 77 9.39 -26.14 13.66
N ASP A 78 8.36 -26.95 13.36
CA ASP A 78 8.30 -28.39 13.67
C ASP A 78 9.44 -29.15 12.97
N ASP A 79 9.70 -28.86 11.69
CA ASP A 79 10.76 -29.50 10.91
C ASP A 79 12.14 -29.21 11.50
N MET A 80 12.45 -27.93 11.80
CA MET A 80 13.72 -27.57 12.42
C MET A 80 13.89 -28.15 13.83
N TYR A 81 12.82 -28.19 14.61
CA TYR A 81 12.84 -28.80 15.94
C TYR A 81 13.13 -30.28 15.88
N THR A 82 12.52 -30.99 14.92
CA THR A 82 12.76 -32.41 14.65
C THR A 82 14.20 -32.67 14.21
N ILE A 83 14.76 -31.82 13.33
CA ILE A 83 16.17 -31.92 12.91
C ILE A 83 17.10 -31.78 14.14
N CYS A 84 16.83 -30.83 15.03
CA CYS A 84 17.61 -30.67 16.25
C CYS A 84 17.54 -31.95 17.15
N GLU A 85 16.36 -32.58 17.31
CA GLU A 85 16.21 -33.78 18.11
C GLU A 85 16.97 -34.95 17.49
N MET A 86 16.80 -35.21 16.19
CA MET A 86 17.48 -36.28 15.48
C MET A 86 18.99 -36.13 15.52
N ALA A 87 19.52 -34.90 15.24
CA ALA A 87 20.95 -34.63 15.28
C ALA A 87 21.57 -34.85 16.68
N LEU A 88 20.81 -34.54 17.76
CA LEU A 88 21.24 -34.78 19.14
C LEU A 88 21.22 -36.26 19.50
N GLU A 89 20.24 -37.05 19.02
CA GLU A 89 20.13 -38.48 19.27
C GLU A 89 21.20 -39.27 18.50
N GLU A 90 21.44 -38.93 17.21
CA GLU A 90 22.37 -39.64 16.34
C GLU A 90 23.80 -39.17 16.49
N ASN A 91 24.03 -38.05 17.20
CA ASN A 91 25.32 -37.37 17.33
C ASN A 91 25.94 -36.98 15.96
N ASP A 92 25.09 -36.47 15.04
CA ASP A 92 25.44 -36.10 13.69
C ASP A 92 25.34 -34.58 13.46
N ASP A 93 26.45 -33.96 13.01
CA ASP A 93 26.53 -32.55 12.78
C ASP A 93 26.31 -32.16 11.30
N SER A 94 25.99 -33.12 10.42
CA SER A 94 25.90 -32.91 8.96
C SER A 94 24.81 -31.93 8.53
N MET A 95 23.76 -31.76 9.35
CA MET A 95 22.60 -30.90 9.06
C MET A 95 22.73 -29.47 9.62
N LEU A 96 23.86 -29.12 10.25
CA LEU A 96 24.01 -27.84 10.93
C LEU A 96 23.91 -26.64 9.98
N GLU A 97 24.63 -26.64 8.86
CA GLU A 97 24.62 -25.56 7.87
C GLU A 97 23.21 -25.34 7.25
N GLU A 98 22.48 -26.44 7.06
CA GLU A 98 21.10 -26.36 6.57
C GLU A 98 20.17 -25.77 7.61
N LEU A 99 20.28 -26.21 8.87
CA LEU A 99 19.52 -25.68 10.00
C LEU A 99 19.76 -24.17 10.18
N GLU A 100 21.00 -23.73 10.11
CA GLU A 100 21.35 -22.29 10.20
C GLU A 100 20.67 -21.45 9.12
N ARG A 101 20.74 -21.94 7.91
CA ARG A 101 20.12 -21.25 6.76
C ARG A 101 18.60 -21.19 6.88
N GLU A 102 17.97 -22.31 7.25
CA GLU A 102 16.51 -22.39 7.39
C GLU A 102 16.03 -21.59 8.62
N TYR A 103 16.79 -21.60 9.72
CA TYR A 103 16.48 -20.77 10.89
C TYR A 103 16.53 -19.27 10.58
N ALA A 104 17.52 -18.82 9.79
CA ALA A 104 17.60 -17.42 9.39
C ALA A 104 16.36 -16.98 8.58
N LYS A 105 15.96 -17.78 7.57
CA LYS A 105 14.74 -17.54 6.79
C LYS A 105 13.47 -17.57 7.64
N PHE A 106 13.37 -18.53 8.54
CA PHE A 106 12.23 -18.68 9.44
C PHE A 106 12.11 -17.47 10.39
N SER A 107 13.21 -17.03 11.00
CA SER A 107 13.21 -15.87 11.88
C SER A 107 12.77 -14.59 11.15
N GLU A 108 13.24 -14.40 9.92
CA GLU A 108 12.83 -13.29 9.06
C GLU A 108 11.33 -13.37 8.71
N ALA A 109 10.83 -14.55 8.35
CA ALA A 109 9.43 -14.77 8.01
C ALA A 109 8.48 -14.58 9.22
N VAL A 110 8.89 -15.01 10.43
CA VAL A 110 8.13 -14.77 11.67
C VAL A 110 8.03 -13.27 11.94
N GLU A 111 9.14 -12.53 11.81
CA GLU A 111 9.14 -11.09 12.05
C GLU A 111 8.32 -10.34 11.00
N ALA A 112 8.42 -10.70 9.71
CA ALA A 112 7.59 -10.13 8.65
C ALA A 112 6.09 -10.37 8.91
N THR A 113 5.73 -11.58 9.37
CA THR A 113 4.35 -11.91 9.72
C THR A 113 3.88 -11.10 10.93
N ARG A 114 4.71 -10.95 11.97
CA ARG A 114 4.42 -10.12 13.14
C ARG A 114 4.13 -8.67 12.73
N LEU A 115 4.92 -8.13 11.83
CA LEU A 115 4.73 -6.77 11.34
C LEU A 115 3.46 -6.61 10.52
N SER A 116 3.10 -7.61 9.73
CA SER A 116 1.84 -7.57 8.97
C SER A 116 0.61 -7.47 9.90
N THR A 117 0.69 -7.97 11.14
CA THR A 117 -0.40 -7.81 12.12
C THR A 117 -0.56 -6.38 12.64
N LEU A 118 0.48 -5.54 12.50
CA LEU A 118 0.43 -4.12 12.89
C LEU A 118 -0.21 -3.23 11.81
N LEU A 119 -0.46 -3.80 10.63
CA LEU A 119 -1.08 -3.09 9.50
C LEU A 119 -2.59 -3.13 9.64
N THR A 120 -3.16 -2.10 10.30
CA THR A 120 -4.60 -2.02 10.61
C THR A 120 -5.32 -0.91 9.82
N GLY A 121 -4.60 -0.15 9.02
CA GLY A 121 -5.15 0.94 8.20
C GLY A 121 -6.00 0.43 7.03
N GLU A 122 -7.03 1.19 6.65
CA GLU A 122 -7.96 0.87 5.55
C GLU A 122 -7.25 0.53 4.23
N TYR A 123 -6.13 1.21 3.95
CA TYR A 123 -5.38 1.10 2.69
C TYR A 123 -4.10 0.26 2.81
N ASP A 124 -3.79 -0.27 4.00
CA ASP A 124 -2.51 -0.94 4.25
C ASP A 124 -2.28 -2.15 3.35
N ALA A 125 -3.35 -2.85 2.96
CA ALA A 125 -3.29 -4.00 2.06
C ALA A 125 -3.08 -3.66 0.56
N ASN A 126 -3.11 -2.36 0.21
CA ASN A 126 -3.06 -1.91 -1.18
C ASN A 126 -1.62 -1.85 -1.72
N ASN A 127 -1.51 -1.74 -3.03
CA ASN A 127 -0.28 -1.39 -3.70
C ASN A 127 0.17 0.02 -3.28
N ALA A 128 1.48 0.28 -3.37
CA ALA A 128 2.06 1.58 -3.04
C ALA A 128 2.46 2.36 -4.29
N ILE A 129 2.18 3.65 -4.32
CA ILE A 129 2.68 4.59 -5.31
C ILE A 129 3.71 5.47 -4.62
N LEU A 130 4.96 5.40 -5.07
CA LEU A 130 6.06 6.20 -4.55
C LEU A 130 6.43 7.28 -5.56
N THR A 131 6.49 8.53 -5.10
CA THR A 131 6.97 9.65 -5.91
C THR A 131 8.20 10.25 -5.25
N PHE A 132 9.27 10.35 -6.02
CA PHE A 132 10.56 10.90 -5.61
C PHE A 132 10.68 12.31 -6.17
N HIS A 133 11.07 13.26 -5.32
CA HIS A 133 11.31 14.63 -5.73
C HIS A 133 12.69 15.09 -5.25
N ALA A 134 13.50 15.59 -6.17
CA ALA A 134 14.72 16.28 -5.80
C ALA A 134 14.40 17.55 -5.03
N GLY A 135 15.04 17.71 -3.85
CA GLY A 135 14.87 18.89 -3.02
C GLY A 135 15.93 19.96 -3.27
N ALA A 136 16.24 20.73 -2.22
CA ALA A 136 17.31 21.72 -2.28
C ALA A 136 18.69 21.04 -2.40
N GLY A 137 19.53 21.49 -3.34
CA GLY A 137 20.88 20.97 -3.55
C GLY A 137 21.31 20.85 -5.02
N GLY A 138 20.49 21.31 -5.98
CA GLY A 138 20.83 21.29 -7.41
C GLY A 138 21.09 19.87 -7.93
N THR A 139 22.15 19.69 -8.74
CA THR A 139 22.55 18.39 -9.33
C THR A 139 22.77 17.32 -8.26
N GLU A 140 23.31 17.66 -7.08
CA GLU A 140 23.51 16.73 -5.96
C GLU A 140 22.18 16.19 -5.41
N ALA A 141 21.12 17.02 -5.32
CA ALA A 141 19.81 16.56 -4.89
C ALA A 141 19.12 15.69 -5.94
N GLN A 142 19.35 15.97 -7.23
CA GLN A 142 18.85 15.13 -8.32
C GLN A 142 19.52 13.74 -8.33
N ASP A 143 20.82 13.67 -8.06
CA ASP A 143 21.54 12.42 -7.90
C ASP A 143 21.05 11.65 -6.66
N TRP A 144 20.85 12.36 -5.53
CA TRP A 144 20.30 11.77 -4.32
C TRP A 144 18.89 11.16 -4.55
N ALA A 145 18.02 11.84 -5.24
CA ALA A 145 16.71 11.31 -5.58
C ALA A 145 16.80 10.04 -6.46
N SER A 146 17.78 9.96 -7.37
CA SER A 146 18.07 8.76 -8.17
C SER A 146 18.59 7.60 -7.29
N MET A 147 19.43 7.89 -6.31
CA MET A 147 19.91 6.88 -5.35
C MET A 147 18.77 6.31 -4.51
N LEU A 148 17.84 7.16 -4.03
CA LEU A 148 16.63 6.69 -3.32
C LEU A 148 15.74 5.85 -4.22
N TYR A 149 15.47 6.30 -5.45
CA TYR A 149 14.73 5.53 -6.45
C TYR A 149 15.30 4.12 -6.61
N ARG A 150 16.62 3.99 -6.79
CA ARG A 150 17.30 2.69 -6.88
C ARG A 150 17.13 1.88 -5.59
N MET A 151 17.30 2.49 -4.43
CA MET A 151 17.20 1.82 -3.11
C MET A 151 15.83 1.18 -2.92
N TYR A 152 14.74 1.88 -3.24
CA TYR A 152 13.38 1.34 -3.11
C TYR A 152 13.05 0.29 -4.16
N ASN A 153 13.58 0.40 -5.38
CA ASN A 153 13.48 -0.69 -6.36
C ASN A 153 14.15 -1.97 -5.85
N MET A 154 15.34 -1.87 -5.26
CA MET A 154 16.04 -3.03 -4.69
C MET A 154 15.33 -3.62 -3.48
N TRP A 155 14.69 -2.78 -2.65
CA TRP A 155 13.84 -3.26 -1.57
C TRP A 155 12.64 -4.04 -2.12
N ALA A 156 11.97 -3.51 -3.13
CA ALA A 156 10.83 -4.18 -3.77
C ALA A 156 11.23 -5.53 -4.39
N ASP A 157 12.37 -5.60 -5.08
CA ASP A 157 12.89 -6.83 -5.66
C ASP A 157 13.17 -7.90 -4.59
N ARG A 158 13.76 -7.51 -3.44
CA ARG A 158 14.03 -8.42 -2.32
C ARG A 158 12.74 -9.04 -1.75
N HIS A 159 11.65 -8.27 -1.73
CA HIS A 159 10.35 -8.73 -1.24
C HIS A 159 9.48 -9.40 -2.31
N GLY A 160 10.01 -9.60 -3.52
CA GLY A 160 9.29 -10.21 -4.63
C GLY A 160 8.13 -9.36 -5.16
N TYR A 161 8.14 -8.05 -4.89
CA TYR A 161 7.15 -7.11 -5.42
C TYR A 161 7.46 -6.74 -6.87
N LYS A 162 6.42 -6.44 -7.63
CA LYS A 162 6.57 -5.95 -8.99
C LYS A 162 6.63 -4.44 -8.99
N VAL A 163 7.63 -3.87 -9.69
CA VAL A 163 7.76 -2.42 -9.85
C VAL A 163 7.35 -2.02 -11.25
N LYS A 164 6.47 -1.01 -11.34
CA LYS A 164 6.03 -0.40 -12.58
C LYS A 164 6.34 1.08 -12.56
N VAL A 165 7.17 1.54 -13.49
CA VAL A 165 7.44 2.97 -13.66
C VAL A 165 6.22 3.64 -14.28
N MET A 166 5.69 4.66 -13.62
CA MET A 166 4.54 5.44 -14.08
C MET A 166 4.97 6.74 -14.74
N ASP A 167 5.97 7.41 -14.15
CA ASP A 167 6.54 8.66 -14.67
C ASP A 167 8.03 8.74 -14.32
N TYR A 168 8.82 9.37 -15.18
CA TYR A 168 10.25 9.54 -14.94
C TYR A 168 10.75 10.78 -15.67
N LEU A 169 11.30 11.74 -14.91
CA LEU A 169 11.85 12.98 -15.43
C LEU A 169 13.34 13.06 -15.05
N ASP A 170 14.19 12.97 -16.04
CA ASP A 170 15.65 13.08 -15.88
C ASP A 170 16.08 14.40 -15.26
N GLY A 171 17.21 14.37 -14.57
CA GLY A 171 17.92 15.55 -14.10
C GLY A 171 18.55 16.34 -15.26
N ASP A 172 18.95 17.58 -14.97
CA ASP A 172 19.55 18.43 -16.00
C ASP A 172 20.96 17.97 -16.42
N GLU A 173 21.77 17.50 -15.47
CA GLU A 173 23.15 17.04 -15.66
C GLU A 173 23.37 15.62 -15.16
N ALA A 174 22.68 15.22 -14.09
CA ALA A 174 22.74 13.90 -13.50
C ALA A 174 21.50 13.62 -12.63
N GLY A 175 21.24 12.34 -12.37
CA GLY A 175 20.16 11.91 -11.50
C GLY A 175 18.77 12.14 -12.08
N LEU A 176 17.78 12.38 -11.24
CA LEU A 176 16.38 12.62 -11.63
C LEU A 176 15.79 13.85 -10.91
N LYS A 177 14.91 14.58 -11.57
CA LYS A 177 14.10 15.65 -10.97
C LYS A 177 12.92 15.08 -10.20
N SER A 178 12.23 14.15 -10.82
CA SER A 178 11.14 13.39 -10.22
C SER A 178 10.97 12.02 -10.87
N ALA A 179 10.50 11.06 -10.13
CA ALA A 179 10.06 9.78 -10.66
C ALA A 179 8.89 9.25 -9.84
N THR A 180 7.96 8.58 -10.50
CA THR A 180 6.84 7.90 -9.85
C THR A 180 6.84 6.43 -10.23
N ILE A 181 6.82 5.57 -9.22
CA ILE A 181 6.72 4.11 -9.40
C ILE A 181 5.51 3.58 -8.64
N MET A 182 4.91 2.53 -9.16
CA MET A 182 3.95 1.71 -8.45
C MET A 182 4.61 0.40 -8.04
N ILE A 183 4.51 0.06 -6.78
CA ILE A 183 4.99 -1.20 -6.20
C ILE A 183 3.76 -2.06 -5.94
N GLU A 184 3.62 -3.12 -6.74
CA GLU A 184 2.50 -4.05 -6.71
C GLU A 184 2.81 -5.24 -5.81
N GLY A 185 2.03 -5.41 -4.75
CA GLY A 185 2.13 -6.54 -3.83
C GLY A 185 1.28 -6.36 -2.58
N GLU A 186 1.07 -7.47 -1.88
CA GLU A 186 0.27 -7.47 -0.65
C GLU A 186 0.94 -6.63 0.44
N ASN A 187 0.18 -5.73 1.04
CA ASN A 187 0.63 -4.81 2.10
C ASN A 187 1.77 -3.85 1.69
N ALA A 188 2.03 -3.65 0.41
CA ALA A 188 3.11 -2.78 -0.06
C ALA A 188 2.98 -1.36 0.52
N TYR A 189 1.77 -0.77 0.47
CA TYR A 189 1.54 0.54 1.07
C TYR A 189 1.69 0.51 2.59
N GLY A 190 1.19 -0.52 3.26
CA GLY A 190 1.26 -0.66 4.71
C GLY A 190 2.69 -0.59 5.26
N PHE A 191 3.64 -1.21 4.57
CA PHE A 191 5.06 -1.12 4.91
C PHE A 191 5.66 0.22 4.51
N LEU A 192 5.46 0.64 3.26
CA LEU A 192 6.13 1.81 2.70
C LEU A 192 5.58 3.16 3.18
N LYS A 193 4.39 3.22 3.77
CA LYS A 193 3.87 4.45 4.39
C LYS A 193 4.82 5.03 5.45
N SER A 194 5.65 4.17 6.07
CA SER A 194 6.71 4.58 7.00
C SER A 194 7.79 5.44 6.35
N GLU A 195 7.97 5.32 5.04
CA GLU A 195 9.04 5.96 4.28
C GLU A 195 8.64 7.34 3.71
N HIS A 196 7.38 7.75 3.93
CA HIS A 196 6.89 9.05 3.51
C HIS A 196 7.59 10.18 4.27
N GLY A 197 8.29 11.05 3.56
CA GLY A 197 8.93 12.22 4.15
C GLY A 197 10.21 12.66 3.45
N ILE A 198 11.03 13.43 4.17
CA ILE A 198 12.26 14.01 3.66
C ILE A 198 13.47 13.18 4.09
N HIS A 199 14.30 12.82 3.13
CA HIS A 199 15.52 12.06 3.29
C HIS A 199 16.74 12.98 3.10
N ARG A 200 17.62 13.04 4.09
CA ARG A 200 18.81 13.89 4.10
C ARG A 200 20.05 13.08 3.78
N LEU A 201 20.80 13.51 2.77
CA LEU A 201 22.11 12.96 2.41
C LEU A 201 23.23 13.88 2.93
N VAL A 202 24.29 13.28 3.47
CA VAL A 202 25.54 13.97 3.83
C VAL A 202 26.72 13.16 3.27
N ARG A 203 27.35 13.68 2.20
CA ARG A 203 28.54 13.04 1.58
C ARG A 203 29.48 14.07 0.97
N VAL A 204 30.65 13.63 0.54
CA VAL A 204 31.50 14.40 -0.38
C VAL A 204 30.83 14.34 -1.76
N SER A 205 30.53 15.48 -2.35
CA SER A 205 29.85 15.55 -3.63
C SER A 205 30.78 15.12 -4.77
N PRO A 206 30.38 14.20 -5.65
CA PRO A 206 31.13 13.86 -6.86
C PRO A 206 31.08 14.98 -7.91
N PHE A 207 30.21 15.98 -7.76
CA PHE A 207 30.05 17.12 -8.66
C PHE A 207 30.82 18.35 -8.19
N ASP A 208 31.42 18.34 -6.99
CA ASP A 208 32.24 19.42 -6.46
C ASP A 208 33.74 19.12 -6.64
N ALA A 209 34.38 19.79 -7.56
CA ALA A 209 35.81 19.66 -7.82
C ALA A 209 36.71 19.95 -6.60
N ALA A 210 36.20 20.70 -5.60
CA ALA A 210 36.91 21.00 -4.35
C ALA A 210 36.76 19.86 -3.32
N GLY A 211 36.00 18.83 -3.59
CA GLY A 211 35.82 17.67 -2.70
C GLY A 211 35.19 18.02 -1.35
N ARG A 212 34.36 19.05 -1.29
CA ARG A 212 33.70 19.48 -0.06
C ARG A 212 32.50 18.58 0.28
N ARG A 213 32.21 18.51 1.56
CA ARG A 213 31.05 17.82 2.09
C ARG A 213 29.80 18.66 1.83
N HIS A 214 28.80 18.07 1.17
CA HIS A 214 27.51 18.66 0.88
C HIS A 214 26.39 17.96 1.66
N THR A 215 25.31 18.71 1.87
CA THR A 215 24.05 18.20 2.42
C THR A 215 22.96 18.43 1.39
N SER A 216 22.26 17.38 1.00
CA SER A 216 21.18 17.44 0.03
C SER A 216 19.92 16.76 0.58
N PHE A 217 18.78 17.16 0.07
CA PHE A 217 17.51 16.67 0.50
C PHE A 217 16.72 16.14 -0.71
N ALA A 218 15.97 15.05 -0.50
CA ALA A 218 14.98 14.57 -1.43
C ALA A 218 13.73 14.17 -0.66
N ALA A 219 12.57 14.33 -1.26
CA ALA A 219 11.31 13.91 -0.68
C ALA A 219 10.86 12.61 -1.33
N VAL A 220 10.33 11.69 -0.51
CA VAL A 220 9.62 10.49 -0.93
C VAL A 220 8.17 10.64 -0.48
N GLU A 221 7.27 10.74 -1.44
CA GLU A 221 5.84 10.69 -1.19
C GLU A 221 5.36 9.26 -1.37
N VAL A 222 4.57 8.75 -0.43
CA VAL A 222 4.00 7.41 -0.50
C VAL A 222 2.49 7.50 -0.41
N MET A 223 1.81 6.95 -1.40
CA MET A 223 0.36 6.93 -1.52
C MET A 223 -0.14 5.51 -1.75
N PRO A 224 -1.32 5.13 -1.26
CA PRO A 224 -1.94 3.88 -1.65
C PRO A 224 -2.49 3.97 -3.08
N GLU A 225 -2.50 2.85 -3.79
CA GLU A 225 -3.33 2.72 -4.98
C GLU A 225 -4.80 2.66 -4.55
N ILE A 226 -5.56 3.67 -4.91
CA ILE A 226 -7.01 3.69 -4.68
C ILE A 226 -7.67 3.33 -6.01
N ALA A 227 -8.39 2.19 -6.05
CA ALA A 227 -9.12 1.78 -7.23
C ALA A 227 -10.25 2.80 -7.51
N ASP A 228 -10.16 3.49 -8.63
CA ASP A 228 -11.25 4.29 -9.16
C ASP A 228 -12.35 3.37 -9.71
N ASN A 229 -13.34 3.07 -8.89
CA ASN A 229 -14.59 2.51 -9.40
C ASN A 229 -15.38 3.63 -10.11
N ASN A 230 -14.96 3.98 -11.32
CA ASN A 230 -15.54 5.07 -12.09
C ASN A 230 -16.89 4.76 -12.76
N GLU A 231 -17.39 3.54 -12.64
CA GLU A 231 -18.74 3.22 -13.11
C GLU A 231 -19.78 3.68 -12.08
N ILE A 232 -20.44 4.79 -12.40
CA ILE A 232 -21.60 5.25 -11.65
C ILE A 232 -22.80 4.49 -12.17
N GLU A 233 -23.13 3.41 -11.49
CA GLU A 233 -24.34 2.66 -11.75
C GLU A 233 -25.54 3.44 -11.18
N LEU A 234 -26.41 3.91 -12.06
CA LEU A 234 -27.69 4.52 -11.67
C LEU A 234 -28.72 3.42 -11.55
N ARG A 235 -29.03 2.98 -10.33
CA ARG A 235 -30.12 2.03 -10.09
C ARG A 235 -31.45 2.76 -10.19
N ASP A 236 -32.41 2.17 -10.91
CA ASP A 236 -33.71 2.80 -11.07
C ASP A 236 -34.47 2.94 -9.72
N GLU A 237 -34.17 2.11 -8.73
CA GLU A 237 -34.69 2.19 -7.36
C GLU A 237 -34.20 3.41 -6.57
N ASP A 238 -33.03 3.94 -6.90
CA ASP A 238 -32.42 5.12 -6.28
C ASP A 238 -32.87 6.43 -6.95
N ILE A 239 -33.69 6.36 -7.99
CA ILE A 239 -34.11 7.51 -8.79
C ILE A 239 -35.61 7.71 -8.64
N LYS A 240 -35.99 8.87 -8.10
CA LYS A 240 -37.37 9.36 -8.17
C LYS A 240 -37.58 10.20 -9.42
N MET A 241 -38.49 9.81 -10.28
CA MET A 241 -38.84 10.52 -11.52
C MET A 241 -40.14 11.28 -11.36
N ASP A 242 -40.08 12.57 -11.62
CA ASP A 242 -41.27 13.45 -11.70
C ASP A 242 -41.39 14.01 -13.13
N VAL A 243 -42.57 13.87 -13.72
CA VAL A 243 -42.88 14.37 -15.06
C VAL A 243 -43.81 15.57 -14.92
N TYR A 244 -43.48 16.67 -15.56
CA TYR A 244 -44.24 17.92 -15.47
C TYR A 244 -44.37 18.62 -16.83
N ARG A 245 -45.24 19.62 -16.89
CA ARG A 245 -45.43 20.40 -18.13
C ARG A 245 -44.30 21.41 -18.26
N SER A 246 -43.67 21.46 -19.43
CA SER A 246 -42.65 22.46 -19.72
C SER A 246 -43.26 23.87 -19.67
N SER A 247 -42.57 24.78 -18.93
CA SER A 247 -42.93 26.20 -18.89
C SER A 247 -41.93 26.99 -19.76
N GLY A 248 -42.41 27.63 -20.81
CA GLY A 248 -41.61 28.45 -21.73
C GLY A 248 -42.43 29.24 -22.72
N ALA A 249 -41.88 30.26 -23.36
CA ALA A 249 -42.46 31.10 -24.39
C ALA A 249 -42.60 30.30 -25.72
N GLY A 250 -43.48 29.31 -25.75
CA GLY A 250 -43.78 28.47 -26.91
C GLY A 250 -45.29 28.34 -27.16
N GLY A 251 -45.73 28.28 -28.42
CA GLY A 251 -47.12 28.30 -28.84
C GLY A 251 -47.98 27.20 -28.22
N GLN A 252 -49.30 27.26 -28.45
CA GLN A 252 -50.37 26.42 -27.82
C GLN A 252 -50.14 24.91 -27.76
N LYS A 253 -49.18 24.34 -28.51
CA LYS A 253 -48.89 22.92 -28.54
C LYS A 253 -47.87 22.47 -27.49
N VAL A 254 -47.01 23.41 -27.01
CA VAL A 254 -45.96 23.14 -25.99
C VAL A 254 -46.57 22.98 -24.60
N ASN A 255 -47.67 23.71 -24.33
CA ASN A 255 -48.31 23.70 -23.03
C ASN A 255 -49.27 22.50 -22.80
N LYS A 256 -49.45 21.62 -23.77
CA LYS A 256 -50.37 20.44 -23.70
C LYS A 256 -49.67 19.12 -23.43
N THR A 257 -48.39 18.99 -23.65
CA THR A 257 -47.64 17.75 -23.45
C THR A 257 -46.71 17.83 -22.25
N SER A 258 -46.82 16.87 -21.32
CA SER A 258 -45.91 16.74 -20.18
C SER A 258 -44.60 16.06 -20.65
N SER A 259 -43.73 16.81 -21.27
CA SER A 259 -42.44 16.30 -21.79
C SER A 259 -41.23 16.61 -20.90
N ALA A 260 -41.38 17.50 -19.93
CA ALA A 260 -40.32 17.85 -18.99
C ALA A 260 -40.13 16.75 -17.91
N VAL A 261 -38.92 16.36 -17.67
CA VAL A 261 -38.53 15.34 -16.71
C VAL A 261 -37.64 15.95 -15.61
N ARG A 262 -37.90 15.54 -14.38
CA ARG A 262 -37.05 15.80 -13.22
C ARG A 262 -36.68 14.47 -12.60
N LEU A 263 -35.39 14.26 -12.38
CA LEU A 263 -34.86 13.12 -11.62
C LEU A 263 -34.28 13.60 -10.30
N THR A 264 -34.63 12.90 -9.22
CA THR A 264 -34.05 13.11 -7.90
C THR A 264 -33.35 11.83 -7.50
N HIS A 265 -32.05 11.90 -7.26
CA HIS A 265 -31.29 10.78 -6.71
C HIS A 265 -31.52 10.73 -5.20
N ILE A 266 -32.20 9.69 -4.72
CA ILE A 266 -32.68 9.58 -3.33
C ILE A 266 -31.53 9.60 -2.33
N PRO A 267 -30.41 8.82 -2.53
CA PRO A 267 -29.32 8.77 -1.54
C PRO A 267 -28.56 10.10 -1.36
N THR A 268 -28.36 10.87 -2.45
CA THR A 268 -27.58 12.11 -2.42
C THR A 268 -28.44 13.39 -2.41
N GLY A 269 -29.75 13.26 -2.68
CA GLY A 269 -30.63 14.40 -2.78
C GLY A 269 -30.42 15.28 -4.04
N ILE A 270 -29.61 14.86 -4.99
CA ILE A 270 -29.33 15.63 -6.21
C ILE A 270 -30.55 15.63 -7.09
N VAL A 271 -30.93 16.83 -7.56
CA VAL A 271 -32.05 17.04 -8.46
C VAL A 271 -31.54 17.57 -9.80
N VAL A 272 -31.92 16.93 -10.88
CA VAL A 272 -31.68 17.36 -12.26
C VAL A 272 -32.99 17.43 -13.05
N ALA A 273 -33.11 18.37 -13.97
CA ALA A 273 -34.30 18.51 -14.80
C ALA A 273 -33.93 18.87 -16.23
N SER A 274 -34.67 18.31 -17.19
CA SER A 274 -34.56 18.62 -18.62
C SER A 274 -35.92 18.84 -19.22
N GLN A 275 -36.01 19.92 -20.01
CA GLN A 275 -37.24 20.27 -20.79
C GLN A 275 -36.89 20.75 -22.21
N VAL A 276 -35.66 20.50 -22.65
CA VAL A 276 -35.11 21.04 -23.92
C VAL A 276 -35.74 20.36 -25.12
N GLU A 277 -35.98 19.05 -24.99
CA GLU A 277 -36.46 18.24 -26.09
C GLU A 277 -37.98 18.08 -26.04
N ARG A 278 -38.56 17.83 -27.23
CA ARG A 278 -40.01 17.55 -27.35
C ARG A 278 -40.39 16.14 -26.94
N SER A 279 -39.41 15.25 -26.87
CA SER A 279 -39.57 13.85 -26.50
C SER A 279 -39.29 13.67 -25.02
N HIS A 280 -40.21 13.04 -24.29
CA HIS A 280 -40.03 12.62 -22.91
C HIS A 280 -38.80 11.71 -22.73
N PHE A 281 -38.59 10.75 -23.68
CA PHE A 281 -37.48 9.82 -23.62
C PHE A 281 -36.12 10.52 -23.77
N GLN A 282 -36.02 11.51 -24.65
CA GLN A 282 -34.79 12.29 -24.82
C GLN A 282 -34.51 13.15 -23.60
N ASN A 283 -35.51 13.76 -22.98
CA ASN A 283 -35.34 14.50 -21.73
C ASN A 283 -34.98 13.59 -20.57
N LEU A 284 -35.51 12.36 -20.51
CA LEU A 284 -35.12 11.37 -19.51
C LEU A 284 -33.68 10.96 -19.66
N GLU A 285 -33.21 10.68 -20.88
CA GLU A 285 -31.82 10.31 -21.15
C GLU A 285 -30.86 11.47 -20.82
N ASN A 286 -31.22 12.70 -21.19
CA ASN A 286 -30.50 13.89 -20.82
C ASN A 286 -30.37 14.05 -19.29
N CYS A 287 -31.48 13.83 -18.56
CA CYS A 287 -31.46 13.86 -17.10
C CYS A 287 -30.56 12.75 -16.50
N LYS A 288 -30.61 11.52 -17.03
CA LYS A 288 -29.73 10.43 -16.59
C LYS A 288 -28.25 10.78 -16.80
N ASN A 289 -27.92 11.35 -17.95
CA ASN A 289 -26.55 11.78 -18.26
C ASN A 289 -26.09 12.94 -17.38
N MET A 290 -26.96 13.94 -17.11
CA MET A 290 -26.69 15.01 -16.18
C MET A 290 -26.49 14.51 -14.75
N LEU A 291 -27.28 13.53 -14.32
CA LEU A 291 -27.17 12.92 -12.99
C LEU A 291 -25.85 12.15 -12.85
N ARG A 292 -25.48 11.34 -13.87
CA ARG A 292 -24.18 10.66 -13.91
C ARG A 292 -23.02 11.65 -13.79
N ALA A 293 -23.06 12.74 -14.55
CA ALA A 293 -22.02 13.77 -14.53
C ALA A 293 -21.91 14.43 -13.14
N ARG A 294 -23.05 14.72 -12.47
CA ARG A 294 -23.04 15.30 -11.11
C ARG A 294 -22.55 14.34 -10.06
N LEU A 295 -22.91 13.06 -10.15
CA LEU A 295 -22.41 12.05 -9.22
C LEU A 295 -20.91 11.79 -9.44
N ALA A 296 -20.42 11.83 -10.71
CA ALA A 296 -18.99 11.76 -11.01
C ALA A 296 -18.22 12.90 -10.36
N GLU A 297 -18.70 14.15 -10.48
CA GLU A 297 -18.08 15.33 -9.88
C GLU A 297 -17.97 15.22 -8.34
N ILE A 298 -19.03 14.68 -7.68
CA ILE A 298 -19.00 14.49 -6.22
C ILE A 298 -18.00 13.39 -5.84
N LYS A 299 -18.02 12.27 -6.55
CA LYS A 299 -17.11 11.15 -6.30
C LYS A 299 -15.64 11.55 -6.51
N GLU A 300 -15.37 12.34 -7.55
CA GLU A 300 -14.04 12.90 -7.81
C GLU A 300 -13.59 13.84 -6.67
N ARG A 301 -14.49 14.70 -6.18
CA ARG A 301 -14.18 15.58 -5.06
C ARG A 301 -13.92 14.80 -3.76
N GLU A 302 -14.75 13.80 -3.44
CA GLU A 302 -14.52 12.92 -2.29
C GLU A 302 -13.21 12.15 -2.41
N HIS A 303 -12.85 11.72 -3.62
CA HIS A 303 -11.58 11.08 -3.91
C HIS A 303 -10.40 12.03 -3.68
N LEU A 304 -10.49 13.27 -4.15
CA LEU A 304 -9.47 14.31 -3.94
C LEU A 304 -9.33 14.67 -2.46
N GLU A 305 -10.44 14.75 -1.71
CA GLU A 305 -10.44 14.97 -0.25
C GLU A 305 -9.74 13.82 0.46
N LYS A 306 -10.05 12.55 0.15
CA LYS A 306 -9.36 11.37 0.69
C LYS A 306 -7.86 11.38 0.38
N ILE A 307 -7.48 11.71 -0.85
CA ILE A 307 -6.07 11.88 -1.24
C ILE A 307 -5.40 12.96 -0.41
N SER A 308 -6.06 14.11 -0.22
CA SER A 308 -5.55 15.22 0.59
C SER A 308 -5.36 14.81 2.05
N ASP A 309 -6.31 14.06 2.63
CA ASP A 309 -6.23 13.56 4.01
C ASP A 309 -5.09 12.56 4.18
N ILE A 310 -4.87 11.68 3.19
CA ILE A 310 -3.76 10.71 3.19
C ILE A 310 -2.41 11.42 3.04
N LYS A 311 -2.31 12.42 2.15
CA LYS A 311 -1.09 13.22 1.98
C LYS A 311 -0.69 13.96 3.25
N GLY A 312 -1.67 14.31 4.09
CA GLY A 312 -1.45 15.12 5.27
C GLY A 312 -0.92 16.52 4.94
N VAL A 313 -0.30 17.14 5.92
CA VAL A 313 0.35 18.45 5.73
C VAL A 313 1.61 18.24 4.91
N GLN A 314 1.63 18.76 3.68
CA GLN A 314 2.81 18.73 2.82
C GLN A 314 3.99 19.41 3.54
N MET A 315 4.95 18.61 3.99
CA MET A 315 6.12 19.14 4.70
C MET A 315 7.00 19.88 3.70
N LYS A 316 7.30 21.14 4.01
CA LYS A 316 8.29 21.90 3.22
C LYS A 316 9.62 21.18 3.28
N ILE A 317 10.29 21.03 2.14
CA ILE A 317 11.62 20.42 2.02
C ILE A 317 12.65 21.42 2.60
N GLU A 318 12.68 21.55 3.93
CA GLU A 318 13.53 22.49 4.68
C GLU A 318 14.29 21.77 5.79
N TRP A 319 15.31 22.43 6.32
CA TRP A 319 16.09 21.96 7.49
C TRP A 319 15.17 21.72 8.69
N GLY A 320 15.26 20.51 9.28
CA GLY A 320 14.50 20.13 10.47
C GLY A 320 13.30 19.23 10.22
N SER A 321 12.88 19.01 8.95
CA SER A 321 11.74 18.16 8.60
C SER A 321 12.12 16.75 8.13
N GLN A 322 13.43 16.38 8.20
CA GLN A 322 13.89 15.08 7.72
C GLN A 322 13.45 13.93 8.64
N ILE A 323 12.93 12.87 8.03
CA ILE A 323 12.63 11.61 8.75
C ILE A 323 13.87 10.77 8.96
N ARG A 324 14.82 10.77 7.99
CA ARG A 324 16.02 9.95 8.02
C ARG A 324 17.23 10.68 7.44
N SER A 325 18.39 10.48 8.06
CA SER A 325 19.67 11.01 7.60
C SER A 325 20.59 9.87 7.18
N TYR A 326 21.24 10.05 6.04
CA TYR A 326 22.23 9.13 5.46
C TYR A 326 23.58 9.85 5.43
N VAL A 327 24.50 9.46 6.30
CA VAL A 327 25.82 10.06 6.47
C VAL A 327 26.86 9.11 5.92
N PHE A 328 27.52 9.48 4.81
CA PHE A 328 28.61 8.71 4.21
C PHE A 328 29.98 9.12 4.72
N MET A 329 30.11 10.39 5.19
CA MET A 329 31.36 10.96 5.67
C MET A 329 31.10 12.01 6.78
N PRO A 330 31.90 12.08 7.87
CA PRO A 330 33.16 11.40 8.11
C PRO A 330 33.03 9.98 8.69
N TYR A 331 31.86 9.56 9.06
CA TYR A 331 31.48 8.21 9.51
C TYR A 331 30.29 7.71 8.69
N GLN A 332 30.09 6.41 8.66
CA GLN A 332 28.95 5.81 7.97
C GLN A 332 27.85 5.54 8.97
N LEU A 333 26.67 6.14 8.73
CA LEU A 333 25.50 5.95 9.58
C LEU A 333 24.21 6.33 8.82
N VAL A 334 23.22 5.49 8.91
CA VAL A 334 21.82 5.83 8.56
C VAL A 334 21.03 5.88 9.87
N LYS A 335 20.36 7.01 10.15
CA LYS A 335 19.58 7.21 11.36
C LYS A 335 18.17 7.71 11.01
N ASP A 336 17.15 7.03 11.53
CA ASP A 336 15.77 7.51 11.53
C ASP A 336 15.53 8.36 12.79
N HIS A 337 15.10 9.60 12.58
CA HIS A 337 14.91 10.57 13.68
C HIS A 337 13.60 10.38 14.45
N ARG A 338 12.69 9.55 13.95
CA ARG A 338 11.38 9.27 14.58
C ARG A 338 11.49 8.14 15.61
N THR A 339 12.31 7.14 15.29
CA THR A 339 12.45 5.91 16.08
C THR A 339 13.78 5.77 16.78
N ASP A 340 14.75 6.66 16.47
CA ASP A 340 16.16 6.56 16.85
C ASP A 340 16.86 5.27 16.39
N TYR A 341 16.24 4.51 15.47
CA TYR A 341 16.88 3.33 14.88
C TYR A 341 18.06 3.75 14.00
N GLU A 342 19.18 3.07 14.15
CA GLU A 342 20.45 3.35 13.47
C GLU A 342 21.01 2.10 12.78
N ASN A 343 21.57 2.26 11.58
CA ASN A 343 22.30 1.21 10.86
C ASN A 343 23.63 1.78 10.34
N GLY A 344 24.75 1.20 10.77
CA GLY A 344 26.09 1.61 10.34
C GLY A 344 26.49 1.06 8.97
N ASN A 345 25.79 0.08 8.43
CA ASN A 345 26.06 -0.50 7.10
C ASN A 345 25.27 0.22 6.02
N ILE A 346 25.77 1.39 5.60
CA ILE A 346 25.09 2.23 4.62
C ILE A 346 24.94 1.56 3.26
N ASP A 347 25.91 0.72 2.86
CA ASP A 347 25.88 0.02 1.59
C ASP A 347 24.72 -0.99 1.53
N ASN A 348 24.47 -1.72 2.62
CA ASN A 348 23.33 -2.62 2.71
C ASN A 348 22.00 -1.86 2.62
N VAL A 349 21.90 -0.73 3.35
CA VAL A 349 20.70 0.12 3.31
C VAL A 349 20.46 0.64 1.90
N MET A 350 21.48 1.16 1.22
CA MET A 350 21.37 1.63 -0.18
C MET A 350 21.08 0.52 -1.19
N ASN A 351 21.32 -0.73 -0.81
CA ASN A 351 20.94 -1.92 -1.56
C ASN A 351 19.60 -2.51 -1.13
N GLY A 352 18.76 -1.75 -0.43
CA GLY A 352 17.37 -2.09 -0.12
C GLY A 352 17.15 -2.79 1.23
N ASP A 353 18.12 -2.76 2.16
CA ASP A 353 17.94 -3.26 3.52
C ASP A 353 17.27 -2.19 4.40
N LEU A 354 15.93 -2.05 4.22
CA LEU A 354 15.11 -1.03 4.90
C LEU A 354 14.26 -1.60 6.03
N ASP A 355 14.16 -2.90 6.16
CA ASP A 355 13.21 -3.57 7.05
C ASP A 355 13.38 -3.16 8.52
N GLY A 356 14.62 -2.98 8.98
CA GLY A 356 14.87 -2.50 10.34
C GLY A 356 14.25 -1.12 10.64
N PHE A 357 14.27 -0.20 9.67
CA PHE A 357 13.66 1.13 9.80
C PHE A 357 12.12 1.05 9.74
N ILE A 358 11.59 0.28 8.78
CA ILE A 358 10.14 0.05 8.63
C ILE A 358 9.58 -0.57 9.89
N ASN A 359 10.23 -1.61 10.40
CA ASN A 359 9.85 -2.35 11.60
C ASN A 359 9.84 -1.47 12.86
N ALA A 360 10.90 -0.69 13.05
CA ALA A 360 10.97 0.24 14.17
C ALA A 360 9.83 1.26 14.14
N TYR A 361 9.52 1.81 12.95
CA TYR A 361 8.42 2.76 12.80
C TYR A 361 7.05 2.14 13.04
N LEU A 362 6.76 0.97 12.45
CA LEU A 362 5.48 0.28 12.64
C LEU A 362 5.27 -0.11 14.10
N SER A 363 6.31 -0.62 14.78
CA SER A 363 6.26 -0.95 16.21
C SER A 363 6.01 0.28 17.09
N MET A 364 6.67 1.40 16.78
CA MET A 364 6.42 2.67 17.48
C MET A 364 4.96 3.13 17.34
N ARG A 365 4.41 3.04 16.12
CA ARG A 365 3.02 3.43 15.84
C ARG A 365 1.99 2.53 16.50
N ALA A 366 2.31 1.26 16.69
CA ALA A 366 1.43 0.30 17.37
C ALA A 366 1.46 0.46 18.90
N ALA A 367 2.53 1.02 19.45
CA ALA A 367 2.69 1.25 20.90
C ALA A 367 2.08 2.57 21.39
N GLY A 368 1.79 3.53 20.50
CA GLY A 368 1.23 4.85 20.82
C GLY A 368 -0.16 5.02 20.28
#